data_f5ec31f537f5e81412f6fb3e1a432cb8
#
_entry.id   f5ec31f537f5e81412f6fb3e1a432cb8
#
_cell.length_a   1.000
_cell.length_b   1.000
_cell.length_c   1.000
_cell.angle_alpha   90.00
_cell.angle_beta   90.00
_cell.angle_gamma   90.00
#
_symmetry.space_group_name_H-M   'P 1'
#
loop_
_entity.id
_entity.type
_entity.pdbx_description
1 polymer ?
#
loop_
_entity_poly.entity_id
_entity_poly.type
_entity_poly.pdbx_seq_one_letter_code
_entity_poly.pdbx_strand_id
1 'polypeptide(L)'
;MKPKPSLSILFQYSLLVFVTGGLLAIFVWQFNFFLLIFSSILLSILFHAISVWIEKKLKLRYSWALVITLVSIALVLTGFFLIAGPSVSKQLDEISSTLPKSIDQLKKAIQSHPVGKKLIKELPKDPGKAVTENKDLLTKAASYVGSFLGVLGNMLIVLIAAIFQAASPTNYFNGLVRLFPDNKKKAVSNLIRKVYQTLATWLAAKFASMLVVGLATGIGLALLGVPLAFILALIAAGCTFIPYIGPYLALVPAVLVGLLESQQMALYIVILYFSIQIIESYFITPMIEKKMVELPPALALFWQVLMGILAGAIGLLLASPMLAALLIIIQETYIRKIEHASNRREKEEAAV
;
A
#
# COMPACT_ATOMS: atom_id res chain seq x y z
N MET A 1 -21.49 -30.93 -41.70
CA MET A 1 -21.23 -29.49 -41.93
C MET A 1 -21.75 -28.72 -40.74
N LYS A 2 -20.90 -28.00 -40.00
CA LYS A 2 -21.36 -27.10 -38.93
C LYS A 2 -22.09 -25.93 -39.57
N PRO A 3 -23.30 -25.55 -39.10
CA PRO A 3 -24.03 -24.42 -39.67
C PRO A 3 -23.19 -23.15 -39.56
N LYS A 4 -23.07 -22.38 -40.66
CA LYS A 4 -22.40 -21.08 -40.65
C LYS A 4 -23.13 -20.15 -39.66
N PRO A 5 -22.41 -19.46 -38.76
CA PRO A 5 -23.05 -18.54 -37.83
C PRO A 5 -23.82 -17.47 -38.61
N SER A 6 -25.05 -17.17 -38.17
CA SER A 6 -25.89 -16.14 -38.83
C SER A 6 -25.19 -14.76 -38.67
N LEU A 7 -25.41 -13.87 -39.64
CA LEU A 7 -24.82 -12.53 -39.65
C LEU A 7 -25.08 -11.75 -38.34
N SER A 8 -26.25 -11.97 -37.73
CA SER A 8 -26.64 -11.40 -36.44
C SER A 8 -25.78 -11.90 -35.26
N ILE A 9 -25.37 -13.18 -35.29
CA ILE A 9 -24.51 -13.78 -34.27
C ILE A 9 -23.09 -13.21 -34.40
N LEU A 10 -22.58 -13.08 -35.63
CA LEU A 10 -21.26 -12.45 -35.88
C LEU A 10 -21.26 -10.99 -35.43
N PHE A 11 -22.34 -10.24 -35.70
CA PHE A 11 -22.46 -8.86 -35.26
C PHE A 11 -22.48 -8.75 -33.70
N GLN A 12 -23.21 -9.63 -33.02
CA GLN A 12 -23.25 -9.65 -31.56
C GLN A 12 -21.89 -9.97 -30.96
N TYR A 13 -21.13 -10.93 -31.52
CA TYR A 13 -19.77 -11.21 -31.05
C TYR A 13 -18.79 -10.05 -31.31
N SER A 14 -18.89 -9.41 -32.49
CA SER A 14 -18.03 -8.26 -32.81
C SER A 14 -18.34 -7.05 -31.89
N LEU A 15 -19.64 -6.80 -31.63
CA LEU A 15 -20.05 -5.77 -30.68
C LEU A 15 -19.55 -6.06 -29.25
N LEU A 16 -19.66 -7.31 -28.81
CA LEU A 16 -19.18 -7.73 -27.48
C LEU A 16 -17.66 -7.58 -27.37
N VAL A 17 -16.88 -7.94 -28.39
CA VAL A 17 -15.43 -7.74 -28.43
C VAL A 17 -15.07 -6.27 -28.43
N PHE A 18 -15.80 -5.44 -29.20
CA PHE A 18 -15.56 -4.00 -29.27
C PHE A 18 -15.88 -3.31 -27.93
N VAL A 19 -16.99 -3.66 -27.30
CA VAL A 19 -17.39 -3.11 -25.99
C VAL A 19 -16.41 -3.55 -24.90
N THR A 20 -16.05 -4.84 -24.86
CA THR A 20 -15.07 -5.32 -23.88
C THR A 20 -13.68 -4.74 -24.11
N GLY A 21 -13.24 -4.61 -25.35
CA GLY A 21 -11.99 -3.94 -25.70
C GLY A 21 -12.00 -2.47 -25.34
N GLY A 22 -13.09 -1.75 -25.59
CA GLY A 22 -13.28 -0.36 -25.18
C GLY A 22 -13.25 -0.17 -23.66
N LEU A 23 -13.93 -1.04 -22.90
CA LEU A 23 -13.90 -1.01 -21.43
C LEU A 23 -12.50 -1.30 -20.88
N LEU A 24 -11.78 -2.25 -21.46
CA LEU A 24 -10.39 -2.53 -21.10
C LEU A 24 -9.47 -1.35 -21.41
N ALA A 25 -9.64 -0.71 -22.56
CA ALA A 25 -8.88 0.47 -22.94
C ALA A 25 -9.13 1.64 -21.96
N ILE A 26 -10.39 1.89 -21.58
CA ILE A 26 -10.74 2.89 -20.56
C ILE A 26 -10.14 2.51 -19.21
N PHE A 27 -10.19 1.24 -18.81
CA PHE A 27 -9.60 0.76 -17.57
C PHE A 27 -8.10 1.01 -17.52
N VAL A 28 -7.38 0.69 -18.60
CA VAL A 28 -5.92 0.91 -18.68
C VAL A 28 -5.60 2.40 -18.71
N TRP A 29 -6.34 3.19 -19.48
CA TRP A 29 -6.11 4.63 -19.59
C TRP A 29 -6.41 5.38 -18.29
N GLN A 30 -7.50 5.01 -17.60
CA GLN A 30 -7.92 5.63 -16.33
C GLN A 30 -7.54 4.79 -15.11
N PHE A 31 -6.45 4.03 -15.19
CA PHE A 31 -6.02 3.13 -14.12
C PHE A 31 -5.91 3.82 -12.76
N ASN A 32 -5.36 5.06 -12.74
CA ASN A 32 -5.26 5.86 -11.53
C ASN A 32 -6.63 6.18 -10.88
N PHE A 33 -7.67 6.39 -11.70
CA PHE A 33 -9.02 6.60 -11.17
C PHE A 33 -9.56 5.35 -10.46
N PHE A 34 -9.32 4.16 -11.01
CA PHE A 34 -9.71 2.91 -10.35
C PHE A 34 -8.92 2.67 -9.06
N LEU A 35 -7.66 3.12 -8.99
CA LEU A 35 -6.88 3.10 -7.76
C LEU A 35 -7.46 4.04 -6.69
N LEU A 36 -7.97 5.21 -7.06
CA LEU A 36 -8.66 6.11 -6.12
C LEU A 36 -9.94 5.45 -5.57
N ILE A 37 -10.73 4.79 -6.44
CA ILE A 37 -11.91 4.03 -6.00
C ILE A 37 -11.49 2.93 -5.02
N PHE A 38 -10.48 2.13 -5.36
CA PHE A 38 -10.01 1.07 -4.49
C PHE A 38 -9.46 1.61 -3.16
N SER A 39 -8.73 2.73 -3.19
CA SER A 39 -8.26 3.43 -1.99
C SER A 39 -9.42 3.86 -1.08
N SER A 40 -10.49 4.40 -1.68
CA SER A 40 -11.68 4.80 -0.91
C SER A 40 -12.40 3.62 -0.28
N ILE A 41 -12.50 2.49 -1.01
CA ILE A 41 -13.05 1.24 -0.47
C ILE A 41 -12.19 0.73 0.69
N LEU A 42 -10.87 0.70 0.53
CA LEU A 42 -9.95 0.23 1.55
C LEU A 42 -10.04 1.09 2.83
N LEU A 43 -10.07 2.41 2.65
CA LEU A 43 -10.22 3.35 3.76
C LEU A 43 -11.61 3.24 4.42
N SER A 44 -12.66 3.02 3.63
CA SER A 44 -14.03 2.76 4.14
C SER A 44 -14.08 1.48 4.97
N ILE A 45 -13.39 0.42 4.55
CA ILE A 45 -13.26 -0.83 5.31
C ILE A 45 -12.59 -0.57 6.66
N LEU A 46 -11.55 0.24 6.70
CA LEU A 46 -10.88 0.64 7.94
C LEU A 46 -11.84 1.38 8.87
N PHE A 47 -12.53 2.41 8.36
CA PHE A 47 -13.48 3.19 9.16
C PHE A 47 -14.61 2.31 9.68
N HIS A 48 -15.17 1.45 8.83
CA HIS A 48 -16.24 0.54 9.21
C HIS A 48 -15.77 -0.49 10.26
N ALA A 49 -14.60 -1.09 10.12
CA ALA A 49 -14.06 -2.06 11.07
C ALA A 49 -13.87 -1.44 12.47
N ILE A 50 -13.29 -0.24 12.53
CA ILE A 50 -13.11 0.50 13.79
C ILE A 50 -14.48 0.88 14.39
N SER A 51 -15.41 1.36 13.55
CA SER A 51 -16.76 1.77 14.00
C SER A 51 -17.56 0.61 14.58
N VAL A 52 -17.50 -0.57 13.94
CA VAL A 52 -18.16 -1.79 14.45
C VAL A 52 -17.53 -2.25 15.78
N TRP A 53 -16.22 -2.09 15.94
CA TRP A 53 -15.55 -2.39 17.21
C TRP A 53 -16.00 -1.44 18.32
N ILE A 54 -16.09 -0.12 18.04
CA ILE A 54 -16.58 0.90 18.98
C ILE A 54 -18.06 0.67 19.31
N GLU A 55 -18.92 0.40 18.32
CA GLU A 55 -20.35 0.09 18.48
C GLU A 55 -20.55 -1.05 19.48
N LYS A 56 -19.82 -2.16 19.29
CA LYS A 56 -19.89 -3.33 20.17
C LYS A 56 -19.37 -3.05 21.59
N LYS A 57 -18.29 -2.29 21.72
CA LYS A 57 -17.64 -2.02 22.99
C LYS A 57 -18.42 -1.00 23.83
N LEU A 58 -18.93 0.06 23.18
CA LEU A 58 -19.66 1.14 23.86
C LEU A 58 -21.18 0.98 23.79
N LYS A 59 -21.69 -0.06 23.08
CA LYS A 59 -23.13 -0.33 22.88
C LYS A 59 -23.88 0.88 22.31
N LEU A 60 -23.24 1.63 21.42
CA LEU A 60 -23.79 2.80 20.75
C LEU A 60 -24.44 2.40 19.43
N ARG A 61 -25.28 3.31 18.86
CA ARG A 61 -25.73 3.17 17.47
C ARG A 61 -24.55 3.34 16.51
N TYR A 62 -24.52 2.57 15.42
CA TYR A 62 -23.45 2.60 14.42
C TYR A 62 -23.10 4.02 13.93
N SER A 63 -24.09 4.88 13.69
CA SER A 63 -23.86 6.27 13.25
C SER A 63 -23.00 7.07 14.23
N TRP A 64 -23.25 6.94 15.54
CA TRP A 64 -22.42 7.57 16.57
C TRP A 64 -21.04 6.93 16.69
N ALA A 65 -20.96 5.63 16.54
CA ALA A 65 -19.68 4.93 16.51
C ALA A 65 -18.81 5.39 15.34
N LEU A 66 -19.40 5.62 14.16
CA LEU A 66 -18.69 6.17 13.00
C LEU A 66 -18.20 7.60 13.25
N VAL A 67 -19.03 8.47 13.83
CA VAL A 67 -18.62 9.84 14.18
C VAL A 67 -17.44 9.80 15.17
N ILE A 68 -17.52 8.98 16.21
CA ILE A 68 -16.44 8.80 17.18
C ILE A 68 -15.16 8.28 16.47
N THR A 69 -15.29 7.33 15.55
CA THR A 69 -14.16 6.83 14.76
C THR A 69 -13.48 7.95 13.98
N LEU A 70 -14.25 8.74 13.23
CA LEU A 70 -13.72 9.83 12.41
C LEU A 70 -13.07 10.92 13.25
N VAL A 71 -13.75 11.32 14.34
CA VAL A 71 -13.23 12.32 15.29
C VAL A 71 -11.96 11.79 15.97
N SER A 72 -11.95 10.53 16.42
CA SER A 72 -10.77 9.94 17.05
C SER A 72 -9.57 9.91 16.10
N ILE A 73 -9.78 9.51 14.83
CA ILE A 73 -8.71 9.50 13.81
C ILE A 73 -8.22 10.93 13.56
N ALA A 74 -9.14 11.90 13.41
CA ALA A 74 -8.78 13.30 13.22
C ALA A 74 -7.99 13.85 14.42
N LEU A 75 -8.41 13.56 15.64
CA LEU A 75 -7.70 13.97 16.87
C LEU A 75 -6.33 13.32 16.97
N VAL A 76 -6.21 12.02 16.68
CA VAL A 76 -4.93 11.31 16.69
C VAL A 76 -3.98 11.90 15.65
N LEU A 77 -4.45 12.15 14.42
CA LEU A 77 -3.64 12.79 13.37
C LEU A 77 -3.24 14.22 13.75
N THR A 78 -4.19 15.03 14.22
CA THR A 78 -3.92 16.41 14.66
C THR A 78 -2.93 16.43 15.82
N GLY A 79 -3.16 15.61 16.85
CA GLY A 79 -2.25 15.48 17.99
C GLY A 79 -0.86 15.01 17.58
N PHE A 80 -0.80 14.06 16.66
CA PHE A 80 0.45 13.61 16.06
C PHE A 80 1.20 14.76 15.36
N PHE A 81 0.53 15.53 14.50
CA PHE A 81 1.16 16.65 13.80
C PHE A 81 1.57 17.79 14.75
N LEU A 82 0.80 18.05 15.81
CA LEU A 82 1.15 19.07 16.80
C LEU A 82 2.37 18.67 17.64
N ILE A 83 2.49 17.40 18.01
CA ILE A 83 3.61 16.90 18.82
C ILE A 83 4.85 16.62 17.96
N ALA A 84 4.65 15.95 16.82
CA ALA A 84 5.72 15.55 15.94
C ALA A 84 6.20 16.67 15.01
N GLY A 85 5.30 17.59 14.60
CA GLY A 85 5.58 18.63 13.63
C GLY A 85 6.80 19.49 13.95
N PRO A 86 6.92 20.06 15.15
CA PRO A 86 8.10 20.85 15.52
C PRO A 86 9.41 20.03 15.51
N SER A 87 9.36 18.77 15.96
CA SER A 87 10.50 17.86 15.92
C SER A 87 10.87 17.49 14.49
N VAL A 88 9.87 17.18 13.66
CA VAL A 88 10.02 16.86 12.24
C VAL A 88 10.59 18.07 11.48
N SER A 89 10.08 19.28 11.70
CA SER A 89 10.58 20.48 11.03
C SER A 89 12.07 20.73 11.34
N LYS A 90 12.45 20.74 12.61
CA LYS A 90 13.86 20.91 13.02
C LYS A 90 14.76 19.82 12.41
N GLN A 91 14.31 18.59 12.44
CA GLN A 91 15.08 17.46 11.92
C GLN A 91 15.16 17.44 10.39
N LEU A 92 14.13 17.93 9.68
CA LEU A 92 14.17 18.12 8.22
C LEU A 92 15.16 19.20 7.81
N ASP A 93 15.23 20.31 8.56
CA ASP A 93 16.23 21.36 8.34
C ASP A 93 17.66 20.81 8.56
N GLU A 94 17.84 19.99 9.57
CA GLU A 94 19.11 19.31 9.87
C GLU A 94 19.47 18.29 8.76
N ILE A 95 18.53 17.47 8.30
CA ILE A 95 18.72 16.56 7.16
C ILE A 95 19.07 17.34 5.90
N SER A 96 18.33 18.42 5.58
CA SER A 96 18.56 19.19 4.37
C SER A 96 19.95 19.83 4.29
N SER A 97 20.51 20.20 5.45
CA SER A 97 21.86 20.75 5.57
C SER A 97 22.96 19.67 5.64
N THR A 98 22.60 18.49 6.09
CA THR A 98 23.53 17.40 6.43
C THR A 98 23.62 16.35 5.31
N LEU A 99 22.52 16.08 4.62
CA LEU A 99 22.43 15.10 3.52
C LEU A 99 23.46 15.35 2.39
N PRO A 100 23.68 16.58 1.91
CA PRO A 100 24.73 16.84 0.91
C PRO A 100 26.12 16.43 1.40
N LYS A 101 26.42 16.71 2.66
CA LYS A 101 27.70 16.35 3.29
C LYS A 101 27.87 14.83 3.39
N SER A 102 26.80 14.11 3.73
CA SER A 102 26.79 12.65 3.80
C SER A 102 27.04 12.00 2.46
N ILE A 103 26.38 12.50 1.41
CA ILE A 103 26.56 12.03 0.04
C ILE A 103 28.02 12.27 -0.41
N ASP A 104 28.61 13.40 -0.06
CA ASP A 104 30.01 13.70 -0.39
C ASP A 104 31.00 12.81 0.40
N GLN A 105 30.73 12.52 1.67
CA GLN A 105 31.53 11.58 2.45
C GLN A 105 31.41 10.16 1.89
N LEU A 106 30.20 9.73 1.53
CA LEU A 106 29.96 8.44 0.90
C LEU A 106 30.69 8.33 -0.44
N LYS A 107 30.63 9.38 -1.27
CA LYS A 107 31.39 9.44 -2.53
C LYS A 107 32.89 9.30 -2.29
N LYS A 108 33.44 10.00 -1.30
CA LYS A 108 34.87 9.91 -0.94
C LYS A 108 35.23 8.51 -0.43
N ALA A 109 34.40 7.91 0.41
CA ALA A 109 34.60 6.56 0.93
C ALA A 109 34.56 5.49 -0.19
N ILE A 110 33.62 5.62 -1.15
CA ILE A 110 33.52 4.72 -2.29
C ILE A 110 34.68 4.95 -3.28
N GLN A 111 35.15 6.18 -3.46
CA GLN A 111 36.29 6.50 -4.31
C GLN A 111 37.62 5.97 -3.78
N SER A 112 37.75 5.71 -2.48
CA SER A 112 38.94 5.12 -1.88
C SER A 112 39.13 3.62 -2.23
N HIS A 113 38.05 2.94 -2.71
CA HIS A 113 38.11 1.53 -3.14
C HIS A 113 38.14 1.38 -4.66
N PRO A 114 38.96 0.44 -5.21
CA PRO A 114 39.10 0.26 -6.66
C PRO A 114 37.82 -0.06 -7.40
N VAL A 115 36.89 -0.79 -6.76
CA VAL A 115 35.59 -1.18 -7.33
C VAL A 115 34.59 0.00 -7.33
N GLY A 116 34.68 0.89 -6.35
CA GLY A 116 33.82 2.05 -6.21
C GLY A 116 34.03 3.12 -7.30
N LYS A 117 35.25 3.24 -7.83
CA LYS A 117 35.56 4.18 -8.94
C LYS A 117 34.79 3.90 -10.23
N LYS A 118 34.43 2.64 -10.50
CA LYS A 118 33.61 2.27 -11.67
C LYS A 118 32.13 2.61 -11.47
N LEU A 119 31.59 2.38 -10.28
CA LEU A 119 30.19 2.65 -9.95
C LEU A 119 29.84 4.16 -9.97
N ILE A 120 30.77 5.02 -9.55
CA ILE A 120 30.54 6.48 -9.53
C ILE A 120 30.56 7.10 -10.94
N LYS A 121 31.21 6.48 -11.92
CA LYS A 121 31.18 6.98 -13.32
C LYS A 121 29.81 6.85 -13.99
N GLU A 122 28.95 5.97 -13.50
CA GLU A 122 27.59 5.75 -14.01
C GLU A 122 26.52 6.55 -13.30
N LEU A 123 26.85 7.21 -12.17
CA LEU A 123 25.94 8.11 -11.46
C LEU A 123 25.88 9.49 -12.14
N PRO A 124 24.70 10.14 -12.23
CA PRO A 124 24.56 11.49 -12.78
C PRO A 124 25.50 12.47 -12.06
N LYS A 125 26.25 13.25 -12.86
CA LYS A 125 27.40 14.03 -12.39
C LYS A 125 27.12 15.10 -11.34
N ASP A 126 25.87 15.53 -11.12
CA ASP A 126 25.55 16.55 -10.11
C ASP A 126 24.10 16.51 -9.63
N PRO A 127 23.79 15.82 -8.51
CA PRO A 127 22.50 15.99 -7.83
C PRO A 127 22.34 17.39 -7.20
N GLY A 128 23.45 18.11 -6.93
CA GLY A 128 23.42 19.43 -6.29
C GLY A 128 23.19 20.61 -7.23
N LYS A 129 23.50 20.48 -8.54
CA LYS A 129 23.26 21.56 -9.51
C LYS A 129 21.80 21.63 -9.99
N ALA A 130 21.01 20.60 -9.79
CA ALA A 130 19.56 20.65 -10.06
C ALA A 130 18.81 21.66 -9.18
N VAL A 131 19.44 22.20 -8.12
CA VAL A 131 18.82 23.13 -7.18
C VAL A 131 19.22 24.60 -7.45
N THR A 132 20.23 24.87 -8.26
CA THR A 132 20.84 26.22 -8.34
C THR A 132 20.70 26.98 -9.67
N GLU A 133 20.07 26.44 -10.69
CA GLU A 133 19.83 27.21 -11.93
C GLU A 133 18.46 27.91 -11.94
N ASN A 134 18.54 29.18 -11.65
CA ASN A 134 17.50 30.11 -11.17
C ASN A 134 16.43 30.63 -12.14
N LYS A 135 16.21 30.08 -13.33
CA LYS A 135 15.09 30.53 -14.18
C LYS A 135 13.89 29.57 -14.21
N ASP A 136 14.09 28.32 -13.78
CA ASP A 136 13.01 27.32 -13.71
C ASP A 136 12.35 27.21 -12.31
N LEU A 137 12.83 27.95 -11.30
CA LEU A 137 12.32 27.84 -9.93
C LEU A 137 10.85 28.22 -9.82
N LEU A 138 10.41 29.29 -10.52
CA LEU A 138 8.99 29.68 -10.50
C LEU A 138 8.10 28.66 -11.21
N THR A 139 8.54 28.14 -12.35
CA THR A 139 7.81 27.12 -13.12
C THR A 139 7.81 25.78 -12.37
N LYS A 140 8.94 25.42 -11.76
CA LYS A 140 9.02 24.22 -10.90
C LYS A 140 8.21 24.39 -9.60
N ALA A 141 8.27 25.55 -8.96
CA ALA A 141 7.44 25.86 -7.79
C ALA A 141 5.94 25.80 -8.12
N ALA A 142 5.51 26.39 -9.24
CA ALA A 142 4.13 26.28 -9.70
C ALA A 142 3.73 24.84 -10.04
N SER A 143 4.64 24.06 -10.64
CA SER A 143 4.45 22.64 -10.91
C SER A 143 4.36 21.82 -9.61
N TYR A 144 5.21 22.09 -8.63
CA TYR A 144 5.13 21.44 -7.31
C TYR A 144 3.85 21.80 -6.55
N VAL A 145 3.44 23.07 -6.57
CA VAL A 145 2.18 23.53 -5.99
C VAL A 145 0.98 22.87 -6.70
N GLY A 146 1.00 22.83 -8.03
CA GLY A 146 -0.04 22.14 -8.81
C GLY A 146 -0.11 20.64 -8.52
N SER A 147 1.04 19.97 -8.42
CA SER A 147 1.12 18.55 -8.04
C SER A 147 0.64 18.31 -6.61
N PHE A 148 1.01 19.18 -5.67
CA PHE A 148 0.58 19.11 -4.28
C PHE A 148 -0.93 19.31 -4.15
N LEU A 149 -1.51 20.31 -4.84
CA LEU A 149 -2.96 20.52 -4.87
C LEU A 149 -3.70 19.34 -5.52
N GLY A 150 -3.12 18.73 -6.55
CA GLY A 150 -3.65 17.50 -7.15
C GLY A 150 -3.68 16.33 -6.20
N VAL A 151 -2.61 16.12 -5.45
CA VAL A 151 -2.54 15.07 -4.41
C VAL A 151 -3.55 15.34 -3.30
N LEU A 152 -3.66 16.59 -2.82
CA LEU A 152 -4.65 16.96 -1.80
C LEU A 152 -6.08 16.78 -2.32
N GLY A 153 -6.36 17.17 -3.57
CA GLY A 153 -7.67 16.96 -4.20
C GLY A 153 -8.05 15.48 -4.27
N ASN A 154 -7.13 14.64 -4.74
CA ASN A 154 -7.32 13.19 -4.77
C ASN A 154 -7.52 12.60 -3.38
N MET A 155 -6.76 13.05 -2.39
CA MET A 155 -6.90 12.62 -1.00
C MET A 155 -8.26 13.00 -0.39
N LEU A 156 -8.75 14.21 -0.68
CA LEU A 156 -10.08 14.65 -0.27
C LEU A 156 -11.18 13.81 -0.92
N ILE A 157 -11.09 13.54 -2.22
CA ILE A 157 -12.07 12.70 -2.93
C ILE A 157 -12.10 11.30 -2.30
N VAL A 158 -10.93 10.69 -2.07
CA VAL A 158 -10.82 9.37 -1.44
C VAL A 158 -11.42 9.39 -0.03
N LEU A 159 -11.11 10.41 0.77
CA LEU A 159 -11.63 10.55 2.13
C LEU A 159 -13.15 10.71 2.15
N ILE A 160 -13.68 11.62 1.35
CA ILE A 160 -15.13 11.87 1.27
C ILE A 160 -15.85 10.60 0.79
N ALA A 161 -15.35 9.96 -0.28
CA ALA A 161 -15.93 8.73 -0.78
C ALA A 161 -15.89 7.60 0.27
N ALA A 162 -14.78 7.47 1.01
CA ALA A 162 -14.65 6.49 2.09
C ALA A 162 -15.65 6.74 3.22
N ILE A 163 -15.86 8.00 3.62
CA ILE A 163 -16.83 8.36 4.65
C ILE A 163 -18.25 8.01 4.19
N PHE A 164 -18.64 8.35 2.97
CA PHE A 164 -19.97 8.00 2.44
C PHE A 164 -20.18 6.49 2.36
N GLN A 165 -19.18 5.74 1.92
CA GLN A 165 -19.23 4.27 1.88
C GLN A 165 -19.32 3.68 3.29
N ALA A 166 -18.55 4.19 4.25
CA ALA A 166 -18.60 3.75 5.64
C ALA A 166 -19.92 4.15 6.34
N ALA A 167 -20.53 5.29 5.99
CA ALA A 167 -21.79 5.73 6.55
C ALA A 167 -22.99 4.85 6.14
N SER A 168 -22.95 4.27 4.93
CA SER A 168 -24.06 3.46 4.41
C SER A 168 -23.55 2.17 3.75
N PRO A 169 -22.82 1.30 4.45
CA PRO A 169 -22.15 0.13 3.86
C PRO A 169 -23.14 -0.84 3.21
N THR A 170 -24.33 -1.00 3.81
CA THR A 170 -25.38 -1.88 3.30
C THR A 170 -25.90 -1.41 1.95
N ASN A 171 -26.02 -0.10 1.69
CA ASN A 171 -26.49 0.42 0.43
C ASN A 171 -25.53 0.11 -0.71
N TYR A 172 -24.23 0.32 -0.50
CA TYR A 172 -23.20 -0.01 -1.49
C TYR A 172 -23.10 -1.52 -1.72
N PHE A 173 -23.13 -2.30 -0.64
CA PHE A 173 -23.15 -3.77 -0.74
C PHE A 173 -24.35 -4.27 -1.55
N ASN A 174 -25.57 -3.84 -1.19
CA ASN A 174 -26.79 -4.24 -1.89
C ASN A 174 -26.82 -3.73 -3.33
N GLY A 175 -26.31 -2.52 -3.59
CA GLY A 175 -26.16 -1.97 -4.93
C GLY A 175 -25.30 -2.87 -5.83
N LEU A 176 -24.14 -3.30 -5.35
CA LEU A 176 -23.27 -4.23 -6.08
C LEU A 176 -23.94 -5.57 -6.33
N VAL A 177 -24.61 -6.16 -5.31
CA VAL A 177 -25.29 -7.46 -5.45
C VAL A 177 -26.43 -7.40 -6.46
N ARG A 178 -27.16 -6.26 -6.56
CA ARG A 178 -28.26 -6.07 -7.51
C ARG A 178 -27.83 -6.07 -8.97
N LEU A 179 -26.58 -5.82 -9.29
CA LEU A 179 -26.06 -5.87 -10.66
C LEU A 179 -25.99 -7.31 -11.22
N PHE A 180 -26.17 -8.31 -10.38
CA PHE A 180 -26.06 -9.72 -10.78
C PHE A 180 -27.43 -10.41 -10.84
N PRO A 181 -27.60 -11.42 -11.71
CA PRO A 181 -28.81 -12.23 -11.79
C PRO A 181 -29.14 -12.92 -10.47
N ASP A 182 -30.43 -13.18 -10.19
CA ASP A 182 -30.90 -13.72 -8.90
C ASP A 182 -30.21 -15.02 -8.49
N ASN A 183 -29.96 -15.91 -9.44
CA ASN A 183 -29.26 -17.18 -9.21
C ASN A 183 -27.80 -17.02 -8.77
N LYS A 184 -27.17 -15.86 -8.99
CA LYS A 184 -25.78 -15.56 -8.61
C LYS A 184 -25.66 -14.63 -7.40
N LYS A 185 -26.74 -13.95 -7.00
CA LYS A 185 -26.72 -12.96 -5.90
C LYS A 185 -26.12 -13.51 -4.59
N LYS A 186 -26.48 -14.74 -4.20
CA LYS A 186 -25.96 -15.38 -2.99
C LYS A 186 -24.45 -15.63 -3.08
N ALA A 187 -23.97 -16.11 -4.21
CA ALA A 187 -22.54 -16.36 -4.42
C ALA A 187 -21.74 -15.04 -4.41
N VAL A 188 -22.24 -14.01 -5.09
CA VAL A 188 -21.64 -12.68 -5.13
C VAL A 188 -21.62 -12.03 -3.74
N SER A 189 -22.72 -12.11 -3.00
CA SER A 189 -22.82 -11.61 -1.62
C SER A 189 -21.76 -12.26 -0.72
N ASN A 190 -21.59 -13.57 -0.81
CA ASN A 190 -20.56 -14.30 -0.06
C ASN A 190 -19.14 -13.89 -0.47
N LEU A 191 -18.91 -13.72 -1.77
CA LEU A 191 -17.61 -13.26 -2.29
C LEU A 191 -17.25 -11.87 -1.77
N ILE A 192 -18.15 -10.88 -1.89
CA ILE A 192 -17.92 -9.52 -1.39
C ILE A 192 -17.63 -9.54 0.11
N ARG A 193 -18.37 -10.35 0.89
CA ARG A 193 -18.13 -10.48 2.33
C ARG A 193 -16.76 -11.06 2.64
N LYS A 194 -16.29 -12.05 1.88
CA LYS A 194 -14.94 -12.62 2.05
C LYS A 194 -13.86 -11.61 1.69
N VAL A 195 -13.99 -10.90 0.58
CA VAL A 195 -13.07 -9.82 0.19
C VAL A 195 -12.99 -8.77 1.30
N TYR A 196 -14.14 -8.31 1.81
CA TYR A 196 -14.20 -7.38 2.93
C TYR A 196 -13.45 -7.91 4.16
N GLN A 197 -13.72 -9.15 4.58
CA GLN A 197 -13.07 -9.73 5.77
C GLN A 197 -11.56 -9.86 5.59
N THR A 198 -11.12 -10.29 4.40
CA THR A 198 -9.69 -10.40 4.08
C THR A 198 -9.01 -9.03 4.13
N LEU A 199 -9.60 -8.01 3.50
CA LEU A 199 -9.04 -6.66 3.50
C LEU A 199 -9.05 -6.01 4.90
N ALA A 200 -10.10 -6.21 5.68
CA ALA A 200 -10.18 -5.72 7.06
C ALA A 200 -9.12 -6.36 7.96
N THR A 201 -8.93 -7.68 7.85
CA THR A 201 -7.89 -8.41 8.59
C THR A 201 -6.49 -7.98 8.13
N TRP A 202 -6.28 -7.83 6.81
CA TRP A 202 -5.01 -7.36 6.25
C TRP A 202 -4.64 -5.96 6.75
N LEU A 203 -5.60 -5.02 6.75
CA LEU A 203 -5.38 -3.67 7.28
C LEU A 203 -5.01 -3.71 8.76
N ALA A 204 -5.77 -4.43 9.58
CA ALA A 204 -5.48 -4.55 11.01
C ALA A 204 -4.08 -5.13 11.26
N ALA A 205 -3.72 -6.17 10.50
CA ALA A 205 -2.39 -6.76 10.50
C ALA A 205 -1.31 -5.73 10.18
N LYS A 206 -1.52 -4.97 9.10
CA LYS A 206 -0.54 -4.01 8.60
C LYS A 206 -0.31 -2.86 9.58
N PHE A 207 -1.38 -2.31 10.14
CA PHE A 207 -1.26 -1.27 11.18
C PHE A 207 -0.57 -1.78 12.44
N ALA A 208 -0.82 -3.03 12.84
CA ALA A 208 -0.11 -3.65 13.97
C ALA A 208 1.39 -3.79 13.68
N SER A 209 1.77 -4.29 12.49
CA SER A 209 3.18 -4.37 12.07
C SER A 209 3.83 -2.99 12.03
N MET A 210 3.18 -1.98 11.44
CA MET A 210 3.68 -0.60 11.39
C MET A 210 3.97 -0.05 12.80
N LEU A 211 3.06 -0.29 13.74
CA LEU A 211 3.24 0.15 15.13
C LEU A 211 4.43 -0.55 15.79
N VAL A 212 4.52 -1.87 15.67
CA VAL A 212 5.62 -2.64 16.29
C VAL A 212 6.96 -2.28 15.68
N VAL A 213 7.07 -2.23 14.35
CA VAL A 213 8.32 -1.87 13.65
C VAL A 213 8.71 -0.43 13.97
N GLY A 214 7.75 0.51 13.95
CA GLY A 214 8.01 1.89 14.30
C GLY A 214 8.53 2.06 15.73
N LEU A 215 7.89 1.43 16.71
CA LEU A 215 8.31 1.46 18.09
C LEU A 215 9.68 0.80 18.29
N ALA A 216 9.88 -0.40 17.73
CA ALA A 216 11.15 -1.12 17.84
C ALA A 216 12.31 -0.32 17.21
N THR A 217 12.07 0.25 16.02
CA THR A 217 13.08 1.10 15.35
C THR A 217 13.37 2.37 16.16
N GLY A 218 12.32 3.05 16.65
CA GLY A 218 12.47 4.27 17.43
C GLY A 218 13.25 4.04 18.73
N ILE A 219 12.89 3.00 19.48
CA ILE A 219 13.58 2.61 20.71
C ILE A 219 15.03 2.21 20.39
N GLY A 220 15.24 1.36 19.37
CA GLY A 220 16.57 0.90 18.99
C GLY A 220 17.50 2.03 18.58
N LEU A 221 17.03 2.97 17.73
CA LEU A 221 17.80 4.13 17.30
C LEU A 221 18.07 5.11 18.47
N ALA A 222 17.09 5.30 19.36
CA ALA A 222 17.28 6.14 20.56
C ALA A 222 18.33 5.54 21.52
N LEU A 223 18.31 4.23 21.74
CA LEU A 223 19.33 3.54 22.56
C LEU A 223 20.72 3.60 21.94
N LEU A 224 20.84 3.61 20.62
CA LEU A 224 22.10 3.82 19.91
C LEU A 224 22.56 5.30 19.92
N GLY A 225 21.73 6.23 20.43
CA GLY A 225 22.03 7.65 20.41
C GLY A 225 22.00 8.28 19.02
N VAL A 226 21.29 7.66 18.05
CA VAL A 226 21.23 8.16 16.67
C VAL A 226 20.36 9.43 16.62
N PRO A 227 20.88 10.55 16.07
CA PRO A 227 20.06 11.73 15.84
C PRO A 227 18.92 11.38 14.89
N LEU A 228 17.82 12.14 14.98
CA LEU A 228 16.64 11.92 14.14
C LEU A 228 15.92 10.58 14.35
N ALA A 229 16.19 9.86 15.45
CA ALA A 229 15.60 8.54 15.73
C ALA A 229 14.07 8.53 15.56
N PHE A 230 13.38 9.57 15.98
CA PHE A 230 11.92 9.67 15.86
C PHE A 230 11.45 9.74 14.40
N ILE A 231 12.06 10.59 13.56
CA ILE A 231 11.73 10.65 12.12
C ILE A 231 12.04 9.34 11.42
N LEU A 232 13.22 8.75 11.69
CA LEU A 232 13.61 7.48 11.08
C LEU A 232 12.67 6.36 11.49
N ALA A 233 12.17 6.35 12.72
CA ALA A 233 11.14 5.43 13.18
C ALA A 233 9.80 5.62 12.46
N LEU A 234 9.38 6.86 12.21
CA LEU A 234 8.17 7.17 11.45
C LEU A 234 8.29 6.73 9.98
N ILE A 235 9.44 6.97 9.37
CA ILE A 235 9.74 6.50 8.01
C ILE A 235 9.69 4.97 7.97
N ALA A 236 10.30 4.29 8.96
CA ALA A 236 10.28 2.83 9.04
C ALA A 236 8.84 2.30 9.21
N ALA A 237 8.05 2.90 10.12
CA ALA A 237 6.65 2.56 10.29
C ALA A 237 5.85 2.74 8.99
N GLY A 238 5.96 3.89 8.34
CA GLY A 238 5.26 4.18 7.09
C GLY A 238 5.68 3.26 5.95
N CYS A 239 6.97 3.04 5.77
CA CYS A 239 7.50 2.14 4.74
C CYS A 239 7.08 0.68 4.98
N THR A 240 6.88 0.25 6.22
CA THR A 240 6.39 -1.10 6.56
C THR A 240 5.04 -1.41 5.92
N PHE A 241 4.25 -0.40 5.54
CA PHE A 241 3.00 -0.61 4.80
C PHE A 241 3.24 -1.34 3.47
N ILE A 242 4.40 -1.13 2.84
CA ILE A 242 4.81 -1.78 1.58
C ILE A 242 5.64 -3.03 1.94
N PRO A 243 5.09 -4.25 1.82
CA PRO A 243 5.84 -5.46 2.12
C PRO A 243 7.09 -5.61 1.23
N TYR A 244 8.10 -6.29 1.71
CA TYR A 244 9.36 -6.63 1.05
C TYR A 244 10.24 -5.42 0.68
N ILE A 245 9.73 -4.38 0.03
CA ILE A 245 10.50 -3.22 -0.43
C ILE A 245 10.62 -2.15 0.67
N GLY A 246 9.57 -1.98 1.48
CA GLY A 246 9.49 -0.92 2.50
C GLY A 246 10.64 -0.87 3.48
N PRO A 247 11.04 -1.98 4.12
CA PRO A 247 12.15 -1.99 5.08
C PRO A 247 13.47 -1.49 4.48
N TYR A 248 13.75 -1.86 3.21
CA TYR A 248 14.96 -1.39 2.51
C TYR A 248 14.90 0.09 2.19
N LEU A 249 13.71 0.61 1.82
CA LEU A 249 13.52 2.05 1.61
C LEU A 249 13.75 2.84 2.90
N ALA A 250 13.30 2.31 4.04
CA ALA A 250 13.50 2.95 5.34
C ALA A 250 14.96 2.87 5.84
N LEU A 251 15.68 1.80 5.49
CA LEU A 251 17.08 1.61 5.86
C LEU A 251 17.99 2.67 5.24
N VAL A 252 17.73 3.08 3.99
CA VAL A 252 18.59 4.03 3.26
C VAL A 252 18.80 5.33 4.02
N PRO A 253 17.77 6.11 4.40
CA PRO A 253 17.98 7.35 5.15
C PRO A 253 18.61 7.10 6.54
N ALA A 254 18.27 5.99 7.19
CA ALA A 254 18.83 5.66 8.50
C ALA A 254 20.35 5.42 8.44
N VAL A 255 20.81 4.66 7.44
CA VAL A 255 22.25 4.41 7.22
C VAL A 255 22.98 5.70 6.85
N LEU A 256 22.38 6.56 6.02
CA LEU A 256 22.99 7.85 5.67
C LEU A 256 23.18 8.73 6.90
N VAL A 257 22.20 8.79 7.81
CA VAL A 257 22.34 9.51 9.08
C VAL A 257 23.44 8.87 9.96
N GLY A 258 23.47 7.54 10.04
CA GLY A 258 24.51 6.84 10.82
C GLY A 258 25.93 7.05 10.29
N LEU A 259 26.10 7.15 8.96
CA LEU A 259 27.40 7.43 8.35
C LEU A 259 27.95 8.83 8.69
N LEU A 260 27.11 9.78 9.05
CA LEU A 260 27.54 11.10 9.50
C LEU A 260 28.19 11.06 10.88
N GLU A 261 27.70 10.15 11.73
CA GLU A 261 28.25 9.95 13.05
C GLU A 261 29.56 9.12 12.97
N SER A 262 29.47 7.93 12.41
CA SER A 262 30.61 7.05 12.17
C SER A 262 30.23 5.85 11.27
N GLN A 263 31.23 5.22 10.64
CA GLN A 263 31.03 3.95 9.93
C GLN A 263 30.52 2.85 10.88
N GLN A 264 30.92 2.87 12.13
CA GLN A 264 30.51 1.90 13.14
C GLN A 264 29.02 2.08 13.50
N MET A 265 28.56 3.35 13.62
CA MET A 265 27.14 3.66 13.84
C MET A 265 26.28 3.18 12.67
N ALA A 266 26.70 3.41 11.43
CA ALA A 266 25.98 2.90 10.26
C ALA A 266 25.85 1.37 10.28
N LEU A 267 26.91 0.64 10.67
CA LEU A 267 26.85 -0.81 10.82
C LEU A 267 25.84 -1.23 11.90
N TYR A 268 25.81 -0.56 13.05
CA TYR A 268 24.84 -0.86 14.11
C TYR A 268 23.39 -0.62 13.65
N ILE A 269 23.15 0.42 12.88
CA ILE A 269 21.84 0.70 12.28
C ILE A 269 21.44 -0.43 11.31
N VAL A 270 22.35 -0.87 10.45
CA VAL A 270 22.08 -1.98 9.53
C VAL A 270 21.70 -3.24 10.34
N ILE A 271 22.48 -3.59 11.36
CA ILE A 271 22.20 -4.76 12.21
C ILE A 271 20.83 -4.61 12.90
N LEU A 272 20.52 -3.43 13.44
CA LEU A 272 19.24 -3.14 14.09
C LEU A 272 18.05 -3.37 13.13
N TYR A 273 18.11 -2.77 11.93
CA TYR A 273 17.03 -2.90 10.95
C TYR A 273 16.85 -4.34 10.47
N PHE A 274 17.94 -5.06 10.20
CA PHE A 274 17.85 -6.48 9.84
C PHE A 274 17.31 -7.32 10.99
N SER A 275 17.69 -7.06 12.22
CA SER A 275 17.17 -7.77 13.41
C SER A 275 15.66 -7.54 13.56
N ILE A 276 15.19 -6.29 13.44
CA ILE A 276 13.77 -5.94 13.47
C ILE A 276 13.02 -6.62 12.31
N GLN A 277 13.61 -6.64 11.10
CA GLN A 277 13.01 -7.28 9.95
C GLN A 277 12.88 -8.79 10.10
N ILE A 278 13.87 -9.45 10.68
CA ILE A 278 13.80 -10.87 11.01
C ILE A 278 12.66 -11.13 12.02
N ILE A 279 12.57 -10.33 13.08
CA ILE A 279 11.51 -10.47 14.08
C ILE A 279 10.13 -10.21 13.42
N GLU A 280 10.00 -9.20 12.59
CA GLU A 280 8.76 -8.90 11.86
C GLU A 280 8.35 -10.06 10.97
N SER A 281 9.26 -10.56 10.14
CA SER A 281 8.95 -11.59 9.13
C SER A 281 8.68 -12.97 9.73
N TYR A 282 9.41 -13.36 10.78
CA TYR A 282 9.29 -14.72 11.35
C TYR A 282 8.33 -14.82 12.53
N PHE A 283 8.05 -13.72 13.24
CA PHE A 283 7.18 -13.75 14.42
C PHE A 283 5.91 -12.93 14.23
N ILE A 284 6.02 -11.68 13.80
CA ILE A 284 4.86 -10.76 13.75
C ILE A 284 3.96 -11.14 12.59
N THR A 285 4.51 -11.24 11.38
CA THR A 285 3.76 -11.57 10.16
C THR A 285 3.01 -12.91 10.30
N PRO A 286 3.62 -14.05 10.69
CA PRO A 286 2.89 -15.31 10.83
C PRO A 286 1.81 -15.29 11.93
N MET A 287 2.03 -14.55 13.03
CA MET A 287 1.02 -14.44 14.09
C MET A 287 -0.25 -13.74 13.61
N ILE A 288 -0.11 -12.78 12.70
CA ILE A 288 -1.19 -11.95 12.21
C ILE A 288 -1.83 -12.57 10.96
N GLU A 289 -1.03 -13.17 10.08
CA GLU A 289 -1.48 -13.69 8.78
C GLU A 289 -2.09 -15.10 8.84
N LYS A 290 -2.05 -15.82 9.98
CA LYS A 290 -2.63 -17.17 10.15
C LYS A 290 -4.09 -17.33 9.66
N LYS A 291 -4.81 -16.22 9.47
CA LYS A 291 -6.20 -16.19 9.00
C LYS A 291 -6.36 -15.60 7.59
N MET A 292 -5.26 -15.33 6.90
CA MET A 292 -5.24 -14.69 5.60
C MET A 292 -4.89 -15.67 4.48
N VAL A 293 -5.17 -15.26 3.25
CA VAL A 293 -4.70 -15.99 2.07
C VAL A 293 -3.19 -15.82 1.99
N GLU A 294 -2.49 -16.94 1.96
CA GLU A 294 -1.04 -16.95 1.76
C GLU A 294 -0.71 -16.32 0.40
N LEU A 295 -0.01 -15.21 0.42
CA LEU A 295 0.48 -14.54 -0.77
C LEU A 295 1.85 -15.14 -1.13
N PRO A 296 2.00 -15.86 -2.27
CA PRO A 296 3.30 -16.35 -2.68
C PRO A 296 4.29 -15.18 -2.82
N PRO A 297 5.44 -15.20 -2.13
CA PRO A 297 6.35 -14.03 -2.06
C PRO A 297 6.80 -13.54 -3.43
N ALA A 298 7.13 -14.45 -4.35
CA ALA A 298 7.54 -14.09 -5.71
C ALA A 298 6.40 -13.37 -6.47
N LEU A 299 5.16 -13.87 -6.36
CA LEU A 299 4.00 -13.23 -6.98
C LEU A 299 3.76 -11.84 -6.41
N ALA A 300 3.86 -11.69 -5.10
CA ALA A 300 3.70 -10.40 -4.43
C ALA A 300 4.76 -9.38 -4.88
N LEU A 301 6.03 -9.80 -5.00
CA LEU A 301 7.11 -8.94 -5.49
C LEU A 301 6.88 -8.50 -6.94
N PHE A 302 6.60 -9.45 -7.86
CA PHE A 302 6.32 -9.10 -9.26
C PHE A 302 5.10 -8.20 -9.39
N TRP A 303 4.06 -8.47 -8.61
CA TRP A 303 2.86 -7.63 -8.58
C TRP A 303 3.16 -6.21 -8.07
N GLN A 304 3.99 -6.07 -7.02
CA GLN A 304 4.44 -4.76 -6.53
C GLN A 304 5.24 -3.99 -7.57
N VAL A 305 6.18 -4.66 -8.26
CA VAL A 305 6.95 -4.02 -9.34
C VAL A 305 6.04 -3.56 -10.47
N LEU A 306 5.10 -4.42 -10.89
CA LEU A 306 4.12 -4.08 -11.93
C LEU A 306 3.28 -2.86 -11.52
N MET A 307 2.73 -2.85 -10.32
CA MET A 307 1.93 -1.74 -9.81
C MET A 307 2.74 -0.46 -9.63
N GLY A 308 4.02 -0.60 -9.24
CA GLY A 308 4.95 0.52 -9.18
C GLY A 308 5.21 1.15 -10.55
N ILE A 309 5.35 0.35 -11.59
CA ILE A 309 5.53 0.82 -12.99
C ILE A 309 4.24 1.49 -13.50
N LEU A 310 3.07 0.89 -13.25
CA LEU A 310 1.79 1.37 -13.76
C LEU A 310 1.29 2.67 -13.09
N ALA A 311 1.49 2.80 -11.78
CA ALA A 311 0.90 3.89 -11.00
C ALA A 311 1.84 4.51 -9.94
N GLY A 312 3.14 4.26 -10.06
CA GLY A 312 4.13 4.84 -9.16
C GLY A 312 3.92 4.48 -7.70
N ALA A 313 4.13 5.45 -6.81
CA ALA A 313 4.06 5.24 -5.36
C ALA A 313 2.69 4.75 -4.87
N ILE A 314 1.59 5.26 -5.46
CA ILE A 314 0.22 4.85 -5.11
C ILE A 314 -0.01 3.39 -5.50
N GLY A 315 0.45 2.99 -6.70
CA GLY A 315 0.40 1.61 -7.15
C GLY A 315 1.16 0.67 -6.23
N LEU A 316 2.37 1.04 -5.84
CA LEU A 316 3.20 0.27 -4.92
C LEU A 316 2.53 0.07 -3.56
N LEU A 317 1.91 1.13 -3.03
CA LEU A 317 1.22 1.14 -1.74
C LEU A 317 -0.02 0.25 -1.76
N LEU A 318 -0.80 0.27 -2.84
CA LEU A 318 -2.03 -0.51 -2.99
C LEU A 318 -1.79 -1.93 -3.53
N ALA A 319 -0.58 -2.27 -3.99
CA ALA A 319 -0.28 -3.55 -4.61
C ALA A 319 -0.72 -4.74 -3.75
N SER A 320 -0.32 -4.78 -2.49
CA SER A 320 -0.59 -5.92 -1.61
C SER A 320 -2.08 -6.14 -1.31
N PRO A 321 -2.87 -5.13 -0.90
CA PRO A 321 -4.29 -5.32 -0.69
C PRO A 321 -5.05 -5.63 -1.99
N MET A 322 -4.61 -5.11 -3.13
CA MET A 322 -5.20 -5.46 -4.42
C MET A 322 -4.93 -6.92 -4.78
N LEU A 323 -3.70 -7.41 -4.57
CA LEU A 323 -3.37 -8.80 -4.80
C LEU A 323 -4.18 -9.74 -3.89
N ALA A 324 -4.31 -9.40 -2.61
CA ALA A 324 -5.12 -10.16 -1.67
C ALA A 324 -6.59 -10.26 -2.11
N ALA A 325 -7.19 -9.13 -2.53
CA ALA A 325 -8.55 -9.12 -3.05
C ALA A 325 -8.68 -9.96 -4.34
N LEU A 326 -7.74 -9.83 -5.27
CA LEU A 326 -7.71 -10.55 -6.54
C LEU A 326 -7.62 -12.07 -6.32
N LEU A 327 -6.72 -12.52 -5.43
CA LEU A 327 -6.56 -13.95 -5.13
C LEU A 327 -7.82 -14.56 -4.51
N ILE A 328 -8.49 -13.85 -3.60
CA ILE A 328 -9.79 -14.30 -3.05
C ILE A 328 -10.84 -14.42 -4.16
N ILE A 329 -10.90 -13.45 -5.06
CA ILE A 329 -11.83 -13.49 -6.19
C ILE A 329 -11.56 -14.72 -7.07
N ILE A 330 -10.29 -14.96 -7.42
CA ILE A 330 -9.90 -16.12 -8.24
C ILE A 330 -10.20 -17.43 -7.49
N GLN A 331 -9.87 -17.56 -6.22
CA GLN A 331 -10.14 -18.76 -5.43
C GLN A 331 -11.63 -19.09 -5.36
N GLU A 332 -12.48 -18.11 -5.07
CA GLU A 332 -13.92 -18.33 -4.91
C GLU A 332 -14.67 -18.52 -6.24
N THR A 333 -14.20 -17.88 -7.30
CA THR A 333 -14.94 -17.94 -8.60
C THR A 333 -14.44 -19.03 -9.51
N TYR A 334 -13.16 -19.39 -9.46
CA TYR A 334 -12.53 -20.31 -10.40
C TYR A 334 -12.07 -21.60 -9.73
N ILE A 335 -11.16 -21.53 -8.76
CA ILE A 335 -10.51 -22.73 -8.17
C ILE A 335 -11.55 -23.63 -7.50
N ARG A 336 -12.41 -23.10 -6.65
CA ARG A 336 -13.45 -23.89 -5.97
C ARG A 336 -14.41 -24.59 -6.90
N LYS A 337 -14.71 -23.99 -8.07
CA LYS A 337 -15.58 -24.64 -9.07
C LYS A 337 -14.91 -25.84 -9.70
N ILE A 338 -13.62 -25.74 -9.98
CA ILE A 338 -12.82 -26.86 -10.53
C ILE A 338 -12.75 -27.98 -9.51
N GLU A 339 -12.43 -27.70 -8.25
CA GLU A 339 -12.35 -28.69 -7.17
C GLU A 339 -13.70 -29.40 -6.97
N HIS A 340 -14.80 -28.66 -6.95
CA HIS A 340 -16.13 -29.28 -6.85
C HIS A 340 -16.47 -30.15 -8.06
N ALA A 341 -16.05 -29.77 -9.26
CA ALA A 341 -16.27 -30.57 -10.47
C ALA A 341 -15.40 -31.84 -10.48
N SER A 342 -14.14 -31.76 -10.01
CA SER A 342 -13.24 -32.89 -9.89
C SER A 342 -13.74 -33.90 -8.87
N ASN A 343 -14.06 -33.45 -7.65
CA ASN A 343 -14.58 -34.29 -6.58
C ASN A 343 -15.92 -34.97 -6.93
N ARG A 344 -16.71 -34.35 -7.80
CA ARG A 344 -17.96 -34.95 -8.27
C ARG A 344 -17.70 -36.07 -9.26
N ARG A 345 -16.74 -35.92 -10.18
CA ARG A 345 -16.32 -36.96 -11.13
C ARG A 345 -15.70 -38.16 -10.39
N GLU A 346 -14.81 -37.91 -9.43
CA GLU A 346 -14.21 -38.96 -8.63
C GLU A 346 -15.26 -39.81 -7.85
N LYS A 347 -16.30 -39.15 -7.32
CA LYS A 347 -17.41 -39.84 -6.65
C LYS A 347 -18.29 -40.61 -7.62
N GLU A 348 -18.49 -40.13 -8.83
CA GLU A 348 -19.25 -40.82 -9.88
C GLU A 348 -18.46 -42.04 -10.39
N GLU A 349 -17.13 -41.92 -10.54
CA GLU A 349 -16.23 -43.04 -10.92
C GLU A 349 -16.08 -44.10 -9.81
N ALA A 350 -16.09 -43.70 -8.54
CA ALA A 350 -16.01 -44.65 -7.39
C ALA A 350 -17.34 -45.36 -7.11
N ALA A 351 -18.44 -44.92 -7.70
CA ALA A 351 -19.75 -45.52 -7.55
C ALA A 351 -20.12 -46.54 -8.64
N VAL A 352 -19.27 -46.69 -9.67
CA VAL A 352 -19.35 -47.66 -10.77
C VAL A 352 -18.44 -48.85 -10.50
#